data_3f8e125fcc07b19724b0a9137767b2de
#
_entry.id   3f8e125fcc07b19724b0a9137767b2de
#
_cell.length_a   1.000
_cell.length_b   1.000
_cell.length_c   1.000
_cell.angle_alpha   90.00
_cell.angle_beta   90.00
_cell.angle_gamma   90.00
#
_symmetry.space_group_name_H-M   'P 1'
#
loop_
_entity.id
_entity.type
_entity.pdbx_description
1 polymer ?
#
loop_
_entity_poly.entity_id
_entity_poly.type
_entity_poly.pdbx_seq_one_letter_code
_entity_poly.pdbx_strand_id
1 'polypeptide(L)' 'PAGKGGLSMPLVKVYLDKGSKNAEQRADLARKITDLIVKETGMPQHYTWVMIHEIPEEDWIIDRLTVTELKAKLSGT' A
#
# COMPACT_ATOMS: atom_id res chain seq x y z
N PRO A 1 -7.89 22.14 14.79
CA PRO A 1 -7.33 21.31 13.76
C PRO A 1 -6.61 20.12 14.31
N ALA A 2 -6.48 19.17 13.48
CA ALA A 2 -5.85 17.95 13.88
C ALA A 2 -4.45 18.18 14.40
N GLY A 3 -3.81 19.13 13.81
CA GLY A 3 -2.44 19.41 14.21
C GLY A 3 -2.28 20.17 15.48
N LYS A 4 -3.37 20.60 16.08
CA LYS A 4 -3.21 21.47 17.21
C LYS A 4 -2.53 20.79 18.38
N GLY A 5 -2.59 19.55 18.51
CA GLY A 5 -1.92 18.87 19.58
C GLY A 5 -0.47 18.60 19.32
N GLY A 6 0.08 19.05 18.21
CA GLY A 6 1.45 18.79 17.89
C GLY A 6 1.59 18.15 16.53
N LEU A 7 2.79 17.62 16.29
CA LEU A 7 3.09 16.99 15.02
C LEU A 7 2.54 15.58 14.98
N SER A 8 2.03 15.21 13.83
CA SER A 8 1.67 13.85 13.59
C SER A 8 2.55 13.34 12.45
N MET A 9 2.86 12.06 12.49
CA MET A 9 3.71 11.45 11.49
C MET A 9 2.93 10.31 10.85
N PRO A 10 2.12 10.62 9.83
CA PRO A 10 1.27 9.60 9.21
C PRO A 10 2.11 8.47 8.62
N LEU A 11 1.67 7.25 8.86
CA LEU A 11 2.31 6.08 8.30
C LEU A 11 1.26 5.29 7.54
N VAL A 12 1.54 5.02 6.27
CA VAL A 12 0.66 4.20 5.44
C VAL A 12 1.43 2.94 5.05
N LYS A 13 0.81 1.81 5.25
CA LYS A 13 1.38 0.53 4.82
C LYS A 13 0.51 -0.03 3.71
N VAL A 14 1.15 -0.41 2.62
CA VAL A 14 0.46 -0.99 1.47
C VAL A 14 0.97 -2.41 1.30
N TYR A 15 0.06 -3.34 1.16
CA TYR A 15 0.42 -4.74 0.93
C TYR A 15 -0.01 -5.11 -0.47
N LEU A 16 0.91 -5.61 -1.26
CA LEU A 16 0.66 -6.02 -2.63
C LEU A 16 1.09 -7.47 -2.80
N ASP A 17 0.48 -8.14 -3.76
CA ASP A 17 0.95 -9.46 -4.11
C ASP A 17 2.31 -9.34 -4.79
N LYS A 18 3.23 -10.21 -4.39
CA LYS A 18 4.60 -10.15 -4.88
C LYS A 18 4.62 -10.27 -6.40
N GLY A 19 5.39 -9.39 -7.03
CA GLY A 19 5.55 -9.43 -8.47
C GLY A 19 4.50 -8.67 -9.27
N SER A 20 3.49 -8.12 -8.62
CA SER A 20 2.46 -7.40 -9.36
C SER A 20 2.95 -6.07 -9.93
N LYS A 21 3.97 -5.49 -9.30
CA LYS A 21 4.55 -4.24 -9.75
C LYS A 21 6.06 -4.30 -9.59
N ASN A 22 6.78 -3.65 -10.50
CA ASN A 22 8.23 -3.56 -10.35
C ASN A 22 8.57 -2.46 -9.33
N ALA A 23 9.88 -2.34 -9.03
CA ALA A 23 10.32 -1.41 -8.00
C ALA A 23 9.96 0.04 -8.32
N GLU A 24 10.06 0.43 -9.59
CA GLU A 24 9.75 1.79 -10.00
C GLU A 24 8.26 2.07 -9.86
N GLN A 25 7.43 1.11 -10.22
CA GLN A 25 5.98 1.26 -10.07
C GLN A 25 5.57 1.34 -8.61
N ARG A 26 6.24 0.57 -7.74
CA ARG A 26 5.97 0.65 -6.31
C ARG A 26 6.36 2.01 -5.74
N ALA A 27 7.53 2.52 -6.17
CA ALA A 27 7.96 3.84 -5.73
C ALA A 27 6.98 4.92 -6.18
N ASP A 28 6.49 4.80 -7.40
CA ASP A 28 5.55 5.78 -7.95
C ASP A 28 4.22 5.75 -7.20
N LEU A 29 3.75 4.56 -6.89
CA LEU A 29 2.54 4.41 -6.09
C LEU A 29 2.72 5.06 -4.73
N ALA A 30 3.86 4.83 -4.08
CA ALA A 30 4.14 5.41 -2.78
C ALA A 30 4.20 6.94 -2.85
N ARG A 31 4.75 7.49 -3.93
CA ARG A 31 4.78 8.94 -4.10
C ARG A 31 3.38 9.53 -4.23
N LYS A 32 2.52 8.86 -4.95
CA LYS A 32 1.13 9.31 -5.10
C LYS A 32 0.37 9.25 -3.79
N ILE A 33 0.62 8.21 -3.00
CA ILE A 33 0.01 8.09 -1.69
C ILE A 33 0.53 9.20 -0.78
N THR A 34 1.83 9.47 -0.83
CA THR A 34 2.41 10.57 -0.06
C THR A 34 1.73 11.89 -0.39
N ASP A 35 1.57 12.17 -1.68
CA ASP A 35 0.93 13.41 -2.11
C ASP A 35 -0.49 13.52 -1.57
N LEU A 36 -1.22 12.43 -1.59
CA LEU A 36 -2.58 12.42 -1.08
C LEU A 36 -2.62 12.68 0.43
N ILE A 37 -1.75 12.00 1.18
CA ILE A 37 -1.73 12.15 2.63
C ILE A 37 -1.32 13.57 3.01
N VAL A 38 -0.31 14.12 2.34
CA VAL A 38 0.11 15.50 2.60
C VAL A 38 -1.04 16.46 2.34
N LYS A 39 -1.75 16.25 1.24
CA LYS A 39 -2.88 17.11 0.89
C LYS A 39 -3.98 17.03 1.94
N GLU A 40 -4.30 15.83 2.40
CA GLU A 40 -5.42 15.63 3.30
C GLU A 40 -5.11 15.98 4.75
N THR A 41 -3.86 15.79 5.18
CA THR A 41 -3.51 16.02 6.58
C THR A 41 -2.83 17.37 6.81
N GLY A 42 -2.25 17.94 5.77
CA GLY A 42 -1.45 19.16 5.93
C GLY A 42 -0.10 18.93 6.55
N MET A 43 0.28 17.68 6.79
CA MET A 43 1.57 17.37 7.39
C MET A 43 2.67 17.51 6.35
N PRO A 44 3.88 17.93 6.77
CA PRO A 44 4.99 18.02 5.83
C PRO A 44 5.31 16.69 5.17
N GLN A 45 5.77 16.76 3.93
CA GLN A 45 6.07 15.59 3.15
C GLN A 45 7.08 14.68 3.85
N HIS A 46 8.09 15.27 4.50
CA HIS A 46 9.14 14.47 5.13
C HIS A 46 8.71 13.82 6.44
N TYR A 47 7.51 14.13 6.93
CA TYR A 47 6.94 13.44 8.08
C TYR A 47 5.99 12.33 7.67
N THR A 48 5.71 12.21 6.39
CA THR A 48 4.76 11.23 5.87
C THR A 48 5.52 10.01 5.38
N TRP A 49 5.15 8.86 5.90
CA TRP A 49 5.84 7.62 5.59
C TRP A 49 4.90 6.71 4.84
N VAL A 50 5.38 6.14 3.76
CA VAL A 50 4.63 5.14 3.01
C VAL A 50 5.54 3.94 2.82
N MET A 51 5.08 2.78 3.26
CA MET A 51 5.85 1.55 3.16
C MET A 51 5.06 0.56 2.34
N ILE A 52 5.74 -0.11 1.43
CA ILE A 52 5.10 -1.09 0.58
C ILE A 52 5.69 -2.45 0.91
N HIS A 53 4.81 -3.41 1.13
CA HIS A 53 5.18 -4.77 1.46
C HIS A 53 4.68 -5.69 0.37
N GLU A 54 5.51 -6.60 -0.06
CA GLU A 54 5.11 -7.62 -1.02
C GLU A 54 4.88 -8.92 -0.29
N ILE A 55 3.73 -9.52 -0.51
CA ILE A 55 3.38 -10.78 0.11
C ILE A 55 3.31 -11.84 -0.98
N PRO A 56 4.01 -12.98 -0.83
CA PRO A 56 3.88 -14.06 -1.80
C PRO A 56 2.43 -14.52 -1.90
N GLU A 57 2.01 -14.85 -3.11
CA GLU A 57 0.61 -15.20 -3.35
C GLU A 57 0.17 -16.43 -2.56
N GLU A 58 1.09 -17.35 -2.30
CA GLU A 58 0.78 -18.54 -1.52
C GLU A 58 0.55 -18.24 -0.04
N ASP A 59 0.96 -17.05 0.41
CA ASP A 59 0.78 -16.66 1.81
C ASP A 59 -0.39 -15.71 2.01
N TRP A 60 -1.20 -15.53 0.99
CA TRP A 60 -2.31 -14.58 1.01
C TRP A 60 -3.60 -15.36 0.79
N ILE A 61 -4.42 -15.43 1.80
CA ILE A 61 -5.64 -16.24 1.75
C ILE A 61 -6.86 -15.34 1.66
N ILE A 62 -7.68 -15.58 0.65
CA ILE A 62 -8.92 -14.87 0.45
C ILE A 62 -10.01 -15.92 0.26
N ASP A 63 -11.01 -15.88 1.10
CA ASP A 63 -12.13 -16.82 1.00
C ASP A 63 -11.62 -18.27 0.98
N ARG A 64 -10.62 -18.55 1.85
CA ARG A 64 -9.98 -19.88 2.01
C ARG A 64 -9.09 -20.28 0.83
N LEU A 65 -8.91 -19.39 -0.14
CA LEU A 65 -8.05 -19.67 -1.31
C LEU A 65 -6.79 -18.82 -1.23
N THR A 66 -5.68 -19.36 -1.69
CA THR A 66 -4.51 -18.52 -1.90
C THR A 66 -4.79 -17.59 -3.07
N VAL A 67 -4.01 -16.52 -3.19
CA VAL A 67 -4.18 -15.61 -4.32
C VAL A 67 -3.94 -16.34 -5.63
N THR A 68 -2.98 -17.25 -5.66
CA THR A 68 -2.73 -18.05 -6.85
C THR A 68 -3.96 -18.86 -7.24
N GLU A 69 -4.57 -19.54 -6.26
CA GLU A 69 -5.79 -20.31 -6.51
C GLU A 69 -6.94 -19.43 -6.95
N LEU A 70 -7.07 -18.26 -6.32
CA LEU A 70 -8.14 -17.35 -6.66
C LEU A 70 -8.00 -16.84 -8.10
N LYS A 71 -6.78 -16.47 -8.50
CA LYS A 71 -6.55 -16.01 -9.87
C LYS A 71 -6.87 -17.10 -10.87
N ALA A 72 -6.49 -18.33 -10.57
CA ALA A 72 -6.81 -19.44 -11.44
C ALA A 72 -8.32 -19.64 -11.56
N LYS A 73 -9.02 -19.55 -10.44
CA LYS A 73 -10.47 -19.70 -10.42
C LYS A 73 -11.15 -18.62 -11.23
N LEU A 74 -10.71 -17.37 -11.08
CA LEU A 74 -11.35 -16.25 -11.76
C LEU A 74 -11.05 -16.25 -13.26
N SER A 75 -9.86 -16.67 -13.66
CA SER A 75 -9.48 -16.65 -15.07
C SER A 75 -9.81 -17.92 -15.80
N GLY A 76 -10.01 -19.01 -15.08
CA GLY A 76 -10.25 -20.32 -15.68
C GLY A 76 -11.68 -20.58 -16.04
N THR A 77 -12.57 -19.72 -15.76
CA THR A 77 -14.00 -19.95 -16.00
C THR A 77 -14.50 -19.31 -17.27
#